data_fc4661c91ffe29fcd062d64bc5ec31ce
#
_entry.id   fc4661c91ffe29fcd062d64bc5ec31ce
#
_cell.length_a   1.000
_cell.length_b   1.000
_cell.length_c   1.000
_cell.angle_alpha   90.00
_cell.angle_beta   90.00
_cell.angle_gamma   90.00
#
_symmetry.space_group_name_H-M   'P 1'
#
loop_
_entity.id
_entity.type
_entity.pdbx_description
1 polymer ?
#
loop_
_entity_poly.entity_id
_entity_poly.type
_entity_poly.pdbx_seq_one_letter_code
_entity_poly.pdbx_strand_id
1 'polypeptide(L)'
;MSYILDTSTPAHTILRGKSYYLNLRVPKVHQQLHGQIIRSRLSSDRDQAGMLADHVVGILKKAWASHSTSRIDVDKLIASARPRTFLMSELADEYVAIRQIDPNPIRVAISSLFEIIGDRDVRSYTREDARAFLFHLNSSGNKTSTLRKRLVCVGAVLNYAYQELEVEKRNPFSKMIIVGEGRDATKRGTFTNEQLIDGYQQAFASSSNIQLLFPILGETGCRLAEIVGLKVDDIDWETKALSIRPNDKRRLKTSGSERLIPLNYAALLACQKATEMTESEWLFPRYIKPDGCYATHASNALAKWTKRR
;
A
#
# COMPACT_ATOMS: atom_id res chain seq x y z
N MET A 1 -54.10 23.88 13.57
CA MET A 1 -52.69 23.69 13.16
C MET A 1 -52.60 22.49 12.24
N SER A 2 -52.56 22.72 10.95
CA SER A 2 -52.43 21.63 9.96
C SER A 2 -50.99 21.12 9.99
N TYR A 3 -50.81 19.87 10.38
CA TYR A 3 -49.53 19.16 10.21
C TYR A 3 -49.32 19.01 8.72
N ILE A 4 -48.43 19.79 8.16
CA ILE A 4 -47.83 19.54 6.86
C ILE A 4 -47.04 18.25 7.03
N LEU A 5 -47.56 17.13 6.51
CA LEU A 5 -46.79 15.90 6.37
C LEU A 5 -45.60 16.24 5.48
N ASP A 6 -44.44 16.36 6.10
CA ASP A 6 -43.20 16.53 5.36
C ASP A 6 -42.96 15.28 4.54
N THR A 7 -43.29 15.37 3.24
CA THR A 7 -43.13 14.30 2.25
C THR A 7 -41.66 13.94 1.98
N SER A 8 -40.75 14.56 2.69
CA SER A 8 -39.30 14.38 2.54
C SER A 8 -38.72 13.22 3.34
N THR A 9 -39.43 12.68 4.34
CA THR A 9 -38.93 11.53 5.14
C THR A 9 -39.41 10.20 4.57
N PRO A 10 -38.52 9.16 4.53
CA PRO A 10 -38.95 7.82 4.11
C PRO A 10 -40.09 7.24 4.97
N ALA A 11 -40.88 6.32 4.41
CA ALA A 11 -41.94 5.66 5.12
C ALA A 11 -41.44 5.03 6.43
N HIS A 12 -42.29 5.06 7.48
CA HIS A 12 -41.97 4.53 8.81
C HIS A 12 -40.72 5.16 9.48
N THR A 13 -40.32 6.35 9.06
CA THR A 13 -39.15 7.05 9.64
C THR A 13 -39.52 8.43 10.22
N ILE A 14 -38.73 8.91 11.16
CA ILE A 14 -38.75 10.28 11.63
C ILE A 14 -37.32 10.86 11.61
N LEU A 15 -37.17 12.10 11.23
CA LEU A 15 -35.90 12.82 11.32
C LEU A 15 -35.73 13.45 12.71
N ARG A 16 -34.61 13.19 13.39
CA ARG A 16 -34.22 13.82 14.64
C ARG A 16 -32.78 14.34 14.52
N GLY A 17 -32.63 15.65 14.52
CA GLY A 17 -31.34 16.27 14.23
C GLY A 17 -30.85 15.89 12.83
N LYS A 18 -29.70 15.24 12.75
CA LYS A 18 -29.10 14.79 11.48
C LYS A 18 -29.30 13.28 11.20
N SER A 19 -30.17 12.60 11.95
CA SER A 19 -30.34 11.15 11.82
C SER A 19 -31.79 10.75 11.67
N TYR A 20 -32.06 9.77 10.82
CA TYR A 20 -33.36 9.12 10.65
C TYR A 20 -33.48 7.97 11.65
N TYR A 21 -34.68 7.86 12.23
CA TYR A 21 -35.06 6.81 13.18
C TYR A 21 -36.25 6.05 12.66
N LEU A 22 -36.30 4.74 12.87
CA LEU A 22 -37.52 3.95 12.72
C LEU A 22 -38.58 4.49 13.68
N ASN A 23 -39.78 4.66 13.20
CA ASN A 23 -40.94 5.05 14.00
C ASN A 23 -42.16 4.20 13.59
N LEU A 24 -42.27 3.03 14.21
CA LEU A 24 -43.25 2.04 13.83
C LEU A 24 -44.19 1.76 14.98
N ARG A 25 -45.53 1.96 14.75
CA ARG A 25 -46.55 1.63 15.71
C ARG A 25 -46.75 0.10 15.77
N VAL A 26 -46.70 -0.48 16.97
CA VAL A 26 -46.83 -1.91 17.20
C VAL A 26 -48.33 -2.27 17.31
N PRO A 27 -48.83 -3.34 16.67
CA PRO A 27 -50.19 -3.85 16.85
C PRO A 27 -50.45 -4.19 18.30
N LYS A 28 -51.67 -3.93 18.77
CA LYS A 28 -52.08 -4.09 20.20
C LYS A 28 -51.68 -5.42 20.79
N VAL A 29 -51.85 -6.52 20.04
CA VAL A 29 -51.52 -7.89 20.46
C VAL A 29 -50.02 -8.15 20.70
N HIS A 30 -49.14 -7.33 20.16
CA HIS A 30 -47.72 -7.48 20.31
C HIS A 30 -47.05 -6.39 21.19
N GLN A 31 -47.85 -5.47 21.75
CA GLN A 31 -47.34 -4.35 22.54
C GLN A 31 -46.71 -4.77 23.87
N GLN A 32 -47.11 -5.89 24.44
CA GLN A 32 -46.48 -6.43 25.65
C GLN A 32 -45.02 -6.82 25.43
N LEU A 33 -44.65 -7.23 24.21
CA LEU A 33 -43.30 -7.65 23.85
C LEU A 33 -42.42 -6.51 23.35
N HIS A 34 -43.00 -5.55 22.64
CA HIS A 34 -42.26 -4.55 21.88
C HIS A 34 -42.58 -3.10 22.28
N GLY A 35 -43.52 -2.88 23.24
CA GLY A 35 -44.00 -1.54 23.54
C GLY A 35 -44.98 -1.00 22.48
N GLN A 36 -45.49 0.22 22.66
CA GLN A 36 -46.45 0.84 21.74
C GLN A 36 -45.84 1.30 20.42
N ILE A 37 -44.63 1.76 20.47
CA ILE A 37 -43.88 2.31 19.33
C ILE A 37 -42.43 1.82 19.38
N ILE A 38 -41.97 1.26 18.30
CA ILE A 38 -40.55 0.94 18.11
C ILE A 38 -39.83 2.18 17.56
N ARG A 39 -38.74 2.57 18.23
CA ARG A 39 -37.88 3.67 17.83
C ARG A 39 -36.40 3.23 17.90
N SER A 40 -35.74 3.15 16.76
CA SER A 40 -34.32 2.79 16.67
C SER A 40 -33.62 3.62 15.60
N ARG A 41 -32.38 3.96 15.81
CA ARG A 41 -31.60 4.77 14.87
C ARG A 41 -31.28 3.95 13.60
N LEU A 42 -31.62 4.50 12.44
CA LEU A 42 -31.37 3.87 11.14
C LEU A 42 -30.06 4.39 10.51
N SER A 43 -30.06 5.62 10.01
CA SER A 43 -28.93 6.22 9.30
C SER A 43 -29.02 7.75 9.34
N SER A 44 -27.92 8.43 8.99
CA SER A 44 -27.94 9.85 8.65
C SER A 44 -28.21 10.09 7.15
N ASP A 45 -28.08 9.07 6.33
CA ASP A 45 -28.43 9.09 4.92
C ASP A 45 -29.90 8.71 4.73
N ARG A 46 -30.63 9.49 3.90
CA ARG A 46 -32.07 9.36 3.68
C ARG A 46 -32.44 8.05 3.00
N ASP A 47 -31.72 7.72 1.93
CA ASP A 47 -32.07 6.56 1.10
C ASP A 47 -31.71 5.25 1.82
N GLN A 48 -30.57 5.23 2.50
CA GLN A 48 -30.18 4.12 3.37
C GLN A 48 -31.18 3.93 4.53
N ALA A 49 -31.68 5.02 5.12
CA ALA A 49 -32.67 4.94 6.17
C ALA A 49 -34.00 4.36 5.66
N GLY A 50 -34.44 4.72 4.46
CA GLY A 50 -35.60 4.16 3.79
C GLY A 50 -35.45 2.67 3.56
N MET A 51 -34.38 2.22 2.96
CA MET A 51 -34.09 0.80 2.72
C MET A 51 -34.08 -0.02 4.03
N LEU A 52 -33.40 0.49 5.07
CA LEU A 52 -33.38 -0.18 6.38
C LEU A 52 -34.75 -0.22 7.04
N ALA A 53 -35.52 0.87 6.95
CA ALA A 53 -36.87 0.89 7.50
C ALA A 53 -37.78 -0.14 6.82
N ASP A 54 -37.82 -0.18 5.50
CA ASP A 54 -38.61 -1.11 4.72
C ASP A 54 -38.26 -2.58 5.03
N HIS A 55 -36.95 -2.87 5.09
CA HIS A 55 -36.46 -4.21 5.42
C HIS A 55 -36.91 -4.65 6.82
N VAL A 56 -36.66 -3.82 7.83
CA VAL A 56 -37.03 -4.13 9.24
C VAL A 56 -38.52 -4.22 9.44
N VAL A 57 -39.27 -3.29 8.84
CA VAL A 57 -40.74 -3.30 8.89
C VAL A 57 -41.31 -4.56 8.22
N GLY A 58 -40.74 -4.98 7.10
CA GLY A 58 -41.08 -6.21 6.40
C GLY A 58 -40.94 -7.46 7.29
N ILE A 59 -39.81 -7.57 8.00
CA ILE A 59 -39.55 -8.68 8.94
C ILE A 59 -40.54 -8.63 10.12
N LEU A 60 -40.72 -7.46 10.74
CA LEU A 60 -41.61 -7.29 11.87
C LEU A 60 -43.07 -7.63 11.51
N LYS A 61 -43.57 -7.14 10.36
CA LYS A 61 -44.91 -7.45 9.88
C LYS A 61 -45.11 -8.94 9.63
N LYS A 62 -44.12 -9.63 9.04
CA LYS A 62 -44.18 -11.10 8.85
C LYS A 62 -44.22 -11.85 10.18
N ALA A 63 -43.38 -11.47 11.14
CA ALA A 63 -43.35 -12.07 12.47
C ALA A 63 -44.67 -11.85 13.23
N TRP A 64 -45.26 -10.68 13.14
CA TRP A 64 -46.55 -10.38 13.76
C TRP A 64 -47.69 -11.15 13.09
N ALA A 65 -47.65 -11.31 11.78
CA ALA A 65 -48.65 -12.12 11.06
C ALA A 65 -48.61 -13.61 11.43
N SER A 66 -47.38 -14.12 11.74
CA SER A 66 -47.21 -15.51 12.20
C SER A 66 -47.43 -15.71 13.71
N HIS A 67 -47.95 -14.69 14.41
CA HIS A 67 -48.22 -14.74 15.85
C HIS A 67 -46.99 -15.12 16.69
N SER A 68 -45.80 -14.69 16.26
CA SER A 68 -44.56 -14.95 17.00
C SER A 68 -44.65 -14.36 18.40
N THR A 69 -44.36 -15.18 19.40
CA THR A 69 -44.30 -14.80 20.82
C THR A 69 -42.91 -14.37 21.27
N SER A 70 -41.95 -14.42 20.35
CA SER A 70 -40.57 -14.04 20.64
C SER A 70 -40.36 -12.54 20.47
N ARG A 71 -39.64 -11.92 21.44
CA ARG A 71 -39.20 -10.55 21.32
C ARG A 71 -38.14 -10.44 20.23
N ILE A 72 -38.35 -9.58 19.25
CA ILE A 72 -37.42 -9.31 18.17
C ILE A 72 -36.52 -8.14 18.58
N ASP A 73 -35.22 -8.35 18.51
CA ASP A 73 -34.24 -7.30 18.73
C ASP A 73 -34.09 -6.48 17.44
N VAL A 74 -34.73 -5.31 17.42
CA VAL A 74 -34.80 -4.43 16.26
C VAL A 74 -33.42 -3.81 15.97
N ASP A 75 -32.63 -3.51 17.00
CA ASP A 75 -31.29 -2.94 16.80
C ASP A 75 -30.35 -3.96 16.16
N LYS A 76 -30.48 -5.24 16.54
CA LYS A 76 -29.74 -6.34 15.91
C LYS A 76 -30.15 -6.56 14.45
N LEU A 77 -31.47 -6.45 14.16
CA LEU A 77 -31.98 -6.51 12.78
C LEU A 77 -31.42 -5.37 11.92
N ILE A 78 -31.45 -4.14 12.45
CA ILE A 78 -30.89 -2.97 11.76
C ILE A 78 -29.40 -3.18 11.52
N ALA A 79 -28.65 -3.66 12.50
CA ALA A 79 -27.22 -3.91 12.38
C ALA A 79 -26.92 -4.96 11.30
N SER A 80 -27.74 -6.06 11.24
CA SER A 80 -27.55 -7.11 10.23
C SER A 80 -27.98 -6.69 8.82
N ALA A 81 -28.92 -5.75 8.72
CA ALA A 81 -29.43 -5.24 7.44
C ALA A 81 -28.55 -4.09 6.87
N ARG A 82 -27.65 -3.51 7.68
CA ARG A 82 -26.72 -2.47 7.19
C ARG A 82 -25.80 -3.07 6.14
N PRO A 83 -25.65 -2.41 4.98
CA PRO A 83 -24.67 -2.85 4.01
C PRO A 83 -23.29 -2.87 4.66
N ARG A 84 -22.58 -3.98 4.49
CA ARG A 84 -21.20 -4.08 4.97
C ARG A 84 -20.36 -2.97 4.33
N THR A 85 -19.67 -2.19 5.14
CA THR A 85 -18.70 -1.19 4.70
C THR A 85 -17.37 -1.90 4.49
N PHE A 86 -16.75 -1.67 3.35
CA PHE A 86 -15.43 -2.19 2.99
C PHE A 86 -14.44 -1.04 2.95
N LEU A 87 -13.72 -0.83 4.04
CA LEU A 87 -12.78 0.27 4.17
C LEU A 87 -11.57 0.08 3.27
N MET A 88 -11.04 1.20 2.75
CA MET A 88 -9.83 1.19 1.92
C MET A 88 -8.63 0.60 2.68
N SER A 89 -8.50 0.88 3.99
CA SER A 89 -7.43 0.33 4.83
C SER A 89 -7.48 -1.19 4.91
N GLU A 90 -8.68 -1.78 5.13
CA GLU A 90 -8.87 -3.22 5.22
C GLU A 90 -8.50 -3.92 3.91
N LEU A 91 -9.00 -3.40 2.79
CA LEU A 91 -8.72 -3.96 1.45
C LEU A 91 -7.25 -3.77 1.03
N ALA A 92 -6.59 -2.73 1.53
CA ALA A 92 -5.16 -2.53 1.29
C ALA A 92 -4.29 -3.54 2.02
N ASP A 93 -4.60 -3.83 3.28
CA ASP A 93 -3.86 -4.84 4.06
C ASP A 93 -4.10 -6.24 3.47
N GLU A 94 -5.32 -6.55 3.07
CA GLU A 94 -5.66 -7.79 2.37
C GLU A 94 -4.92 -7.92 1.02
N TYR A 95 -4.92 -6.87 0.20
CA TYR A 95 -4.19 -6.81 -1.05
C TYR A 95 -2.69 -7.09 -0.88
N VAL A 96 -2.06 -6.45 0.12
CA VAL A 96 -0.64 -6.64 0.44
C VAL A 96 -0.37 -8.08 0.87
N ALA A 97 -1.23 -8.67 1.72
CA ALA A 97 -1.09 -10.03 2.20
C ALA A 97 -1.21 -11.06 1.07
N ILE A 98 -2.22 -10.94 0.21
CA ILE A 98 -2.44 -11.88 -0.92
C ILE A 98 -1.31 -11.76 -1.96
N ARG A 99 -0.86 -10.54 -2.27
CA ARG A 99 0.20 -10.31 -3.24
C ARG A 99 1.60 -10.55 -2.71
N GLN A 100 1.77 -10.70 -1.40
CA GLN A 100 3.06 -10.89 -0.71
C GLN A 100 4.12 -9.85 -1.12
N ILE A 101 3.68 -8.59 -1.24
CA ILE A 101 4.53 -7.46 -1.64
C ILE A 101 4.97 -6.63 -0.43
N ASP A 102 5.98 -5.77 -0.64
CA ASP A 102 6.36 -4.76 0.35
C ASP A 102 5.15 -3.83 0.63
N PRO A 103 4.68 -3.76 1.89
CA PRO A 103 3.53 -2.93 2.26
C PRO A 103 3.83 -1.42 2.18
N ASN A 104 5.08 -1.00 2.28
CA ASN A 104 5.45 0.39 2.48
C ASN A 104 4.98 1.33 1.34
N PRO A 105 5.13 1.00 0.04
CA PRO A 105 4.62 1.85 -1.03
C PRO A 105 3.10 2.06 -0.99
N ILE A 106 2.35 1.01 -0.66
CA ILE A 106 0.88 1.06 -0.52
C ILE A 106 0.50 1.92 0.69
N ARG A 107 1.07 1.63 1.87
CA ARG A 107 0.79 2.37 3.11
C ARG A 107 1.05 3.87 2.96
N VAL A 108 2.19 4.27 2.39
CA VAL A 108 2.50 5.69 2.20
C VAL A 108 1.53 6.34 1.22
N ALA A 109 1.10 5.65 0.16
CA ALA A 109 0.13 6.20 -0.79
C ALA A 109 -1.25 6.39 -0.15
N ILE A 110 -1.71 5.40 0.62
CA ILE A 110 -3.01 5.42 1.30
C ILE A 110 -3.03 6.41 2.46
N SER A 111 -1.95 6.50 3.26
CA SER A 111 -1.86 7.53 4.31
C SER A 111 -2.01 8.92 3.74
N SER A 112 -1.32 9.23 2.63
CA SER A 112 -1.47 10.52 1.94
C SER A 112 -2.88 10.74 1.38
N LEU A 113 -3.60 9.68 1.00
CA LEU A 113 -5.00 9.78 0.57
C LEU A 113 -5.91 10.09 1.76
N PHE A 114 -5.69 9.43 2.90
CA PHE A 114 -6.52 9.59 4.10
C PHE A 114 -6.39 10.97 4.74
N GLU A 115 -5.24 11.63 4.63
CA GLU A 115 -5.04 13.01 5.09
C GLU A 115 -6.05 13.99 4.51
N ILE A 116 -6.57 13.72 3.29
CA ILE A 116 -7.45 14.64 2.58
C ILE A 116 -8.89 14.14 2.54
N ILE A 117 -9.06 12.85 2.31
CA ILE A 117 -10.35 12.25 1.96
C ILE A 117 -10.88 11.37 3.10
N GLY A 118 -9.98 10.89 3.96
CA GLY A 118 -10.30 9.93 5.02
C GLY A 118 -10.41 8.50 4.50
N ASP A 119 -10.48 7.56 5.43
CA ASP A 119 -10.73 6.15 5.16
C ASP A 119 -12.23 5.93 5.00
N ARG A 120 -12.65 5.48 3.83
CA ARG A 120 -14.05 5.31 3.46
C ARG A 120 -14.28 3.98 2.74
N ASP A 121 -15.54 3.64 2.56
CA ASP A 121 -15.94 2.52 1.71
C ASP A 121 -15.34 2.68 0.31
N VAL A 122 -14.70 1.63 -0.19
CA VAL A 122 -14.00 1.64 -1.50
C VAL A 122 -14.93 2.00 -2.65
N ARG A 123 -16.23 1.73 -2.54
CA ARG A 123 -17.26 2.06 -3.54
C ARG A 123 -17.58 3.55 -3.58
N SER A 124 -17.27 4.30 -2.51
CA SER A 124 -17.61 5.73 -2.40
C SER A 124 -16.62 6.66 -3.08
N TYR A 125 -15.39 6.19 -3.38
CA TYR A 125 -14.39 7.04 -4.03
C TYR A 125 -14.80 7.48 -5.42
N THR A 126 -14.52 8.74 -5.75
CA THR A 126 -14.93 9.42 -6.98
C THR A 126 -13.75 9.92 -7.79
N ARG A 127 -14.03 10.35 -9.02
CA ARG A 127 -13.02 11.00 -9.87
C ARG A 127 -12.58 12.36 -9.30
N GLU A 128 -13.44 13.02 -8.56
CA GLU A 128 -13.14 14.28 -7.85
C GLU A 128 -12.13 14.03 -6.72
N ASP A 129 -12.33 12.97 -5.95
CA ASP A 129 -11.37 12.55 -4.92
C ASP A 129 -9.99 12.28 -5.52
N ALA A 130 -9.93 11.62 -6.68
CA ALA A 130 -8.66 11.36 -7.37
C ALA A 130 -7.98 12.66 -7.84
N ARG A 131 -8.75 13.67 -8.25
CA ARG A 131 -8.22 15.00 -8.60
C ARG A 131 -7.72 15.75 -7.36
N ALA A 132 -8.48 15.73 -6.26
CA ALA A 132 -8.09 16.35 -4.99
C ALA A 132 -6.78 15.72 -4.46
N PHE A 133 -6.68 14.39 -4.52
CA PHE A 133 -5.46 13.68 -4.14
C PHE A 133 -4.26 14.09 -5.00
N LEU A 134 -4.42 14.13 -6.32
CA LEU A 134 -3.36 14.57 -7.23
C LEU A 134 -2.92 16.00 -6.96
N PHE A 135 -3.88 16.90 -6.73
CA PHE A 135 -3.61 18.30 -6.38
C PHE A 135 -2.81 18.42 -5.09
N HIS A 136 -3.21 17.71 -4.04
CA HIS A 136 -2.50 17.71 -2.76
C HIS A 136 -1.05 17.22 -2.90
N LEU A 137 -0.85 16.09 -3.57
CA LEU A 137 0.49 15.55 -3.80
C LEU A 137 1.39 16.54 -4.57
N ASN A 138 0.83 17.23 -5.57
CA ASN A 138 1.53 18.24 -6.34
C ASN A 138 1.88 19.46 -5.49
N SER A 139 0.94 19.97 -4.71
CA SER A 139 1.12 21.12 -3.81
C SER A 139 2.14 20.85 -2.70
N SER A 140 2.31 19.58 -2.33
CA SER A 140 3.33 19.12 -1.37
C SER A 140 4.75 19.04 -1.98
N GLY A 141 4.96 19.51 -3.21
CA GLY A 141 6.27 19.54 -3.87
C GLY A 141 6.78 18.18 -4.34
N ASN A 142 5.93 17.18 -4.47
CA ASN A 142 6.34 15.87 -4.96
C ASN A 142 6.66 15.91 -6.47
N LYS A 143 7.69 15.17 -6.89
CA LYS A 143 7.99 14.98 -8.31
C LYS A 143 6.88 14.21 -9.01
N THR A 144 6.66 14.49 -10.29
CA THR A 144 5.63 13.84 -11.12
C THR A 144 5.73 12.32 -11.12
N SER A 145 6.94 11.78 -11.07
CA SER A 145 7.18 10.34 -10.93
C SER A 145 6.67 9.76 -9.60
N THR A 146 6.70 10.55 -8.52
CA THR A 146 6.12 10.18 -7.22
C THR A 146 4.61 10.23 -7.27
N LEU A 147 4.02 11.27 -7.89
CA LEU A 147 2.58 11.38 -8.12
C LEU A 147 2.07 10.12 -8.84
N ARG A 148 2.73 9.74 -9.94
CA ARG A 148 2.38 8.54 -10.69
C ARG A 148 2.42 7.27 -9.83
N LYS A 149 3.48 7.08 -9.07
CA LYS A 149 3.63 5.92 -8.16
C LYS A 149 2.51 5.86 -7.13
N ARG A 150 2.14 7.00 -6.50
CA ARG A 150 1.05 7.06 -5.53
C ARG A 150 -0.30 6.71 -6.15
N LEU A 151 -0.61 7.28 -7.32
CA LEU A 151 -1.83 6.96 -8.07
C LEU A 151 -1.91 5.48 -8.46
N VAL A 152 -0.78 4.88 -8.87
CA VAL A 152 -0.73 3.45 -9.21
C VAL A 152 -0.99 2.59 -7.96
N CYS A 153 -0.42 2.94 -6.81
CA CYS A 153 -0.64 2.20 -5.55
C CYS A 153 -2.11 2.23 -5.12
N VAL A 154 -2.73 3.43 -5.06
CA VAL A 154 -4.16 3.56 -4.72
C VAL A 154 -5.03 2.84 -5.75
N GLY A 155 -4.72 3.03 -7.04
CA GLY A 155 -5.43 2.38 -8.13
C GLY A 155 -5.37 0.85 -8.09
N ALA A 156 -4.24 0.29 -7.68
CA ALA A 156 -4.07 -1.16 -7.54
C ALA A 156 -4.98 -1.75 -6.46
N VAL A 157 -5.06 -1.10 -5.29
CA VAL A 157 -5.95 -1.51 -4.19
C VAL A 157 -7.42 -1.40 -4.61
N LEU A 158 -7.82 -0.31 -5.28
CA LEU A 158 -9.19 -0.16 -5.77
C LEU A 158 -9.56 -1.17 -6.85
N ASN A 159 -8.64 -1.49 -7.76
CA ASN A 159 -8.90 -2.53 -8.76
C ASN A 159 -9.10 -3.90 -8.10
N TYR A 160 -8.26 -4.23 -7.11
CA TYR A 160 -8.43 -5.44 -6.31
C TYR A 160 -9.78 -5.44 -5.61
N ALA A 161 -10.11 -4.38 -4.87
CA ALA A 161 -11.37 -4.25 -4.16
C ALA A 161 -12.60 -4.39 -5.08
N TYR A 162 -12.57 -3.76 -6.26
CA TYR A 162 -13.68 -3.83 -7.20
C TYR A 162 -13.84 -5.23 -7.81
N GLN A 163 -12.74 -5.95 -8.00
CA GLN A 163 -12.77 -7.34 -8.45
C GLN A 163 -13.37 -8.25 -7.39
N GLU A 164 -12.87 -8.18 -6.13
CA GLU A 164 -13.33 -9.05 -5.04
C GLU A 164 -14.78 -8.76 -4.61
N LEU A 165 -15.22 -7.52 -4.74
CA LEU A 165 -16.58 -7.10 -4.37
C LEU A 165 -17.57 -7.08 -5.55
N GLU A 166 -17.15 -7.54 -6.72
CA GLU A 166 -17.95 -7.56 -7.95
C GLU A 166 -18.56 -6.18 -8.28
N VAL A 167 -17.77 -5.09 -8.05
CA VAL A 167 -18.24 -3.73 -8.27
C VAL A 167 -18.10 -3.35 -9.74
N GLU A 168 -19.18 -3.20 -10.44
CA GLU A 168 -19.21 -2.71 -11.82
C GLU A 168 -19.00 -1.18 -11.90
N LYS A 169 -17.83 -0.73 -11.47
CA LYS A 169 -17.46 0.69 -11.48
C LYS A 169 -16.05 0.87 -12.03
N ARG A 170 -15.88 1.85 -12.90
CA ARG A 170 -14.55 2.22 -13.37
C ARG A 170 -13.74 2.81 -12.21
N ASN A 171 -12.50 2.32 -12.01
CA ASN A 171 -11.60 2.86 -11.00
C ASN A 171 -11.34 4.36 -11.22
N PRO A 172 -11.72 5.23 -10.26
CA PRO A 172 -11.60 6.68 -10.41
C PRO A 172 -10.15 7.18 -10.45
N PHE A 173 -9.18 6.40 -9.95
CA PHE A 173 -7.76 6.75 -9.97
C PHE A 173 -7.05 6.27 -11.24
N SER A 174 -7.73 5.52 -12.10
CA SER A 174 -7.15 5.02 -13.34
C SER A 174 -6.94 6.14 -14.36
N LYS A 175 -5.86 6.05 -15.15
CA LYS A 175 -5.59 6.95 -16.29
C LYS A 175 -5.68 8.45 -15.91
N MET A 176 -5.21 8.83 -14.71
CA MET A 176 -5.08 10.23 -14.32
C MET A 176 -3.98 10.90 -15.14
N ILE A 177 -4.28 12.10 -15.66
CA ILE A 177 -3.30 12.92 -16.37
C ILE A 177 -2.54 13.75 -15.34
N ILE A 178 -1.21 13.69 -15.37
CA ILE A 178 -0.32 14.51 -14.57
C ILE A 178 0.28 15.58 -15.48
N VAL A 179 0.00 16.85 -15.19
CA VAL A 179 0.52 17.97 -15.99
C VAL A 179 2.04 18.00 -15.88
N GLY A 180 2.74 18.07 -17.01
CA GLY A 180 4.20 18.12 -17.03
C GLY A 180 4.89 16.81 -16.60
N GLU A 181 4.20 15.68 -16.66
CA GLU A 181 4.78 14.39 -16.28
C GLU A 181 6.13 14.13 -16.96
N GLY A 182 7.15 13.83 -16.15
CA GLY A 182 8.52 13.56 -16.59
C GLY A 182 9.39 14.81 -16.83
N ARG A 183 8.82 16.02 -16.87
CA ARG A 183 9.61 17.26 -17.10
C ARG A 183 10.53 17.61 -15.92
N ASP A 184 10.17 17.16 -14.73
CA ASP A 184 10.94 17.32 -13.48
C ASP A 184 11.95 16.19 -13.23
N ALA A 185 12.15 15.32 -14.21
CA ALA A 185 13.12 14.25 -14.14
C ALA A 185 14.55 14.81 -14.20
N THR A 186 15.33 14.52 -13.16
CA THR A 186 16.74 14.87 -13.13
C THR A 186 17.54 13.74 -13.78
N LYS A 187 18.26 14.04 -14.85
CA LYS A 187 19.24 13.10 -15.42
C LYS A 187 20.36 12.89 -14.41
N ARG A 188 20.66 11.65 -14.11
CA ARG A 188 21.86 11.32 -13.32
C ARG A 188 23.10 11.50 -14.20
N GLY A 189 24.14 12.08 -13.65
CA GLY A 189 25.45 12.12 -14.30
C GLY A 189 26.05 10.71 -14.41
N THR A 190 26.97 10.56 -15.32
CA THR A 190 27.85 9.40 -15.45
C THR A 190 29.28 9.81 -15.05
N PHE A 191 30.01 8.88 -14.47
CA PHE A 191 31.41 9.12 -14.17
C PHE A 191 32.25 9.20 -15.46
N THR A 192 33.23 10.11 -15.51
CA THR A 192 34.24 10.09 -16.57
C THR A 192 35.26 8.97 -16.30
N ASN A 193 36.05 8.61 -17.30
CA ASN A 193 37.07 7.59 -17.12
C ASN A 193 38.09 8.01 -16.04
N GLU A 194 38.48 9.28 -15.99
CA GLU A 194 39.39 9.83 -14.98
C GLU A 194 38.80 9.69 -13.57
N GLN A 195 37.52 10.00 -13.42
CA GLN A 195 36.82 9.84 -12.13
C GLN A 195 36.70 8.36 -11.69
N LEU A 196 36.53 7.45 -12.66
CA LEU A 196 36.53 6.01 -12.37
C LEU A 196 37.89 5.51 -11.94
N ILE A 197 38.97 5.90 -12.65
CA ILE A 197 40.33 5.52 -12.32
C ILE A 197 40.72 6.04 -10.94
N ASP A 198 40.52 7.33 -10.67
CA ASP A 198 40.78 7.91 -9.35
C ASP A 198 39.96 7.23 -8.24
N GLY A 199 38.65 7.00 -8.47
CA GLY A 199 37.79 6.31 -7.54
C GLY A 199 38.23 4.87 -7.24
N TYR A 200 38.72 4.14 -8.23
CA TYR A 200 39.27 2.79 -8.05
C TYR A 200 40.58 2.80 -7.27
N GLN A 201 41.50 3.67 -7.61
CA GLN A 201 42.77 3.83 -6.87
C GLN A 201 42.51 4.09 -5.39
N GLN A 202 41.59 5.00 -5.10
CA GLN A 202 41.22 5.33 -3.73
C GLN A 202 40.48 4.21 -3.01
N ALA A 203 39.61 3.46 -3.71
CA ALA A 203 38.93 2.28 -3.14
C ALA A 203 39.97 1.21 -2.76
N PHE A 204 40.98 0.98 -3.62
CA PHE A 204 42.05 0.04 -3.34
C PHE A 204 43.02 0.50 -2.25
N ALA A 205 43.23 1.80 -2.06
CA ALA A 205 44.06 2.35 -0.98
C ALA A 205 43.36 2.36 0.39
N SER A 206 42.04 2.11 0.43
CA SER A 206 41.25 2.22 1.63
C SER A 206 41.44 1.05 2.61
N SER A 207 41.35 1.34 3.91
CA SER A 207 41.30 0.36 4.99
C SER A 207 39.86 -0.15 5.25
N SER A 208 38.87 0.28 4.51
CA SER A 208 37.46 -0.10 4.68
C SER A 208 36.93 -0.78 3.43
N ASN A 209 36.35 -1.98 3.61
CA ASN A 209 35.84 -2.79 2.51
C ASN A 209 34.66 -2.18 1.75
N ILE A 210 33.92 -1.22 2.36
CA ILE A 210 32.75 -0.60 1.72
C ILE A 210 33.10 0.09 0.38
N GLN A 211 34.31 0.66 0.28
CA GLN A 211 34.73 1.36 -0.93
C GLN A 211 35.01 0.40 -2.08
N LEU A 212 35.34 -0.87 -1.79
CA LEU A 212 35.51 -1.93 -2.79
C LEU A 212 34.21 -2.27 -3.53
N LEU A 213 33.06 -1.88 -2.98
CA LEU A 213 31.80 -1.92 -3.72
C LEU A 213 31.84 -1.08 -5.01
N PHE A 214 32.61 0.03 -5.02
CA PHE A 214 32.65 0.93 -6.16
C PHE A 214 33.24 0.26 -7.42
N PRO A 215 34.44 -0.32 -7.41
CA PRO A 215 34.95 -1.06 -8.57
C PRO A 215 34.15 -2.33 -8.88
N ILE A 216 33.66 -3.07 -7.88
CA ILE A 216 32.84 -4.26 -8.16
C ILE A 216 31.55 -3.88 -8.90
N LEU A 217 30.84 -2.84 -8.45
CA LEU A 217 29.61 -2.37 -9.10
C LEU A 217 29.88 -1.76 -10.48
N GLY A 218 30.95 -0.98 -10.61
CA GLY A 218 31.32 -0.32 -11.86
C GLY A 218 31.61 -1.33 -12.97
N GLU A 219 32.30 -2.40 -12.64
CA GLU A 219 32.74 -3.39 -13.61
C GLU A 219 31.73 -4.51 -13.88
N THR A 220 30.86 -4.81 -12.92
CA THR A 220 29.89 -5.90 -13.07
C THR A 220 28.50 -5.43 -13.49
N GLY A 221 28.17 -4.16 -13.30
CA GLY A 221 26.81 -3.64 -13.51
C GLY A 221 25.74 -4.27 -12.60
N CYS A 222 26.15 -4.95 -11.55
CA CYS A 222 25.24 -5.57 -10.60
C CYS A 222 24.43 -4.55 -9.81
N ARG A 223 23.26 -4.97 -9.30
CA ARG A 223 22.55 -4.16 -8.32
C ARG A 223 23.31 -4.15 -6.99
N LEU A 224 23.30 -3.01 -6.31
CA LEU A 224 23.99 -2.88 -5.02
C LEU A 224 23.65 -4.00 -4.03
N ALA A 225 22.36 -4.34 -3.89
CA ALA A 225 21.93 -5.41 -2.99
C ALA A 225 22.45 -6.79 -3.40
N GLU A 226 22.71 -7.01 -4.67
CA GLU A 226 23.29 -8.27 -5.18
C GLU A 226 24.73 -8.40 -4.67
N ILE A 227 25.52 -7.33 -4.72
CA ILE A 227 26.91 -7.35 -4.29
C ILE A 227 27.04 -7.30 -2.75
N VAL A 228 26.26 -6.46 -2.07
CA VAL A 228 26.30 -6.37 -0.59
C VAL A 228 25.92 -7.70 0.07
N GLY A 229 25.01 -8.46 -0.53
CA GLY A 229 24.57 -9.74 -0.03
C GLY A 229 25.34 -10.95 -0.58
N LEU A 230 26.58 -10.77 -1.04
CA LEU A 230 27.43 -11.87 -1.50
C LEU A 230 28.04 -12.62 -0.34
N LYS A 231 28.09 -13.95 -0.46
CA LYS A 231 28.97 -14.81 0.30
C LYS A 231 30.33 -14.92 -0.39
N VAL A 232 31.37 -15.23 0.37
CA VAL A 232 32.71 -15.49 -0.20
C VAL A 232 32.65 -16.65 -1.19
N ASP A 233 31.84 -17.68 -0.89
CA ASP A 233 31.62 -18.85 -1.74
C ASP A 233 30.81 -18.57 -3.03
N ASP A 234 30.28 -17.36 -3.19
CA ASP A 234 29.67 -16.93 -4.45
C ASP A 234 30.73 -16.53 -5.52
N ILE A 235 32.02 -16.48 -5.14
CA ILE A 235 33.14 -16.16 -6.03
C ILE A 235 33.86 -17.44 -6.40
N ASP A 236 33.82 -17.76 -7.67
CA ASP A 236 34.63 -18.82 -8.25
C ASP A 236 35.97 -18.23 -8.70
N TRP A 237 37.02 -18.55 -7.94
CA TRP A 237 38.37 -18.04 -8.17
C TRP A 237 39.05 -18.71 -9.36
N GLU A 238 38.70 -19.95 -9.70
CA GLU A 238 39.24 -20.69 -10.80
C GLU A 238 38.75 -20.14 -12.14
N THR A 239 37.42 -20.01 -12.27
CA THR A 239 36.80 -19.47 -13.49
C THR A 239 36.74 -17.94 -13.48
N LYS A 240 37.15 -17.28 -12.39
CA LYS A 240 37.06 -15.83 -12.18
C LYS A 240 35.65 -15.29 -12.43
N ALA A 241 34.67 -15.91 -11.85
CA ALA A 241 33.26 -15.59 -12.02
C ALA A 241 32.56 -15.36 -10.70
N LEU A 242 31.53 -14.51 -10.72
CA LEU A 242 30.67 -14.19 -9.61
C LEU A 242 29.30 -14.80 -9.82
N SER A 243 28.83 -15.61 -8.87
CA SER A 243 27.50 -16.22 -8.89
C SER A 243 26.48 -15.31 -8.18
N ILE A 244 25.53 -14.76 -8.93
CA ILE A 244 24.39 -14.03 -8.38
C ILE A 244 23.24 -15.02 -8.25
N ARG A 245 22.93 -15.43 -7.02
CA ARG A 245 21.86 -16.38 -6.67
C ARG A 245 21.13 -15.93 -5.41
N PRO A 246 19.87 -16.32 -5.19
CA PRO A 246 19.17 -16.01 -3.94
C PRO A 246 19.86 -16.69 -2.75
N ASN A 247 19.77 -16.06 -1.57
CA ASN A 247 20.23 -16.64 -0.33
C ASN A 247 19.32 -16.26 0.83
N ASP A 248 19.61 -16.73 2.03
CA ASP A 248 18.80 -16.53 3.25
C ASP A 248 18.65 -15.06 3.68
N LYS A 249 19.56 -14.18 3.24
CA LYS A 249 19.55 -12.74 3.58
C LYS A 249 19.14 -11.85 2.43
N ARG A 250 19.16 -12.35 1.20
CA ARG A 250 18.90 -11.56 0.00
C ARG A 250 18.02 -12.31 -0.99
N ARG A 251 16.85 -11.73 -1.29
CA ARG A 251 16.03 -12.14 -2.45
C ARG A 251 16.54 -11.45 -3.72
N LEU A 252 16.41 -12.12 -4.85
CA LEU A 252 16.58 -11.48 -6.15
C LEU A 252 15.29 -10.78 -6.57
N LYS A 253 15.40 -9.69 -7.33
CA LYS A 253 14.23 -8.91 -7.76
C LYS A 253 13.29 -9.71 -8.67
N THR A 254 13.86 -10.62 -9.50
CA THR A 254 13.13 -11.49 -10.42
C THR A 254 13.84 -12.84 -10.48
N SER A 255 13.12 -13.89 -10.82
CA SER A 255 13.70 -15.25 -11.01
C SER A 255 14.81 -15.27 -12.07
N GLY A 256 14.69 -14.46 -13.13
CA GLY A 256 15.72 -14.34 -14.17
C GLY A 256 16.94 -13.47 -13.78
N SER A 257 17.05 -13.06 -12.52
CA SER A 257 18.23 -12.32 -12.05
C SER A 257 19.38 -13.23 -11.63
N GLU A 258 19.16 -14.53 -11.52
CA GLU A 258 20.20 -15.52 -11.24
C GLU A 258 21.11 -15.67 -12.46
N ARG A 259 22.43 -15.51 -12.26
CA ARG A 259 23.40 -15.49 -13.34
C ARG A 259 24.84 -15.59 -12.83
N LEU A 260 25.72 -16.04 -13.72
CA LEU A 260 27.17 -15.96 -13.56
C LEU A 260 27.68 -14.69 -14.27
N ILE A 261 28.60 -13.98 -13.64
CA ILE A 261 29.22 -12.77 -14.17
C ILE A 261 30.74 -12.96 -14.18
N PRO A 262 31.40 -12.95 -15.36
CA PRO A 262 32.84 -12.98 -15.42
C PRO A 262 33.42 -11.70 -14.80
N LEU A 263 34.44 -11.85 -13.97
CA LEU A 263 35.12 -10.75 -13.32
C LEU A 263 36.33 -10.31 -14.16
N ASN A 264 36.37 -9.04 -14.51
CA ASN A 264 37.58 -8.46 -15.06
C ASN A 264 38.62 -8.21 -13.94
N TYR A 265 39.79 -7.72 -14.32
CA TYR A 265 40.90 -7.53 -13.39
C TYR A 265 40.54 -6.66 -12.17
N ALA A 266 39.89 -5.54 -12.39
CA ALA A 266 39.56 -4.60 -11.30
C ALA A 266 38.50 -5.17 -10.33
N ALA A 267 37.46 -5.80 -10.87
CA ALA A 267 36.44 -6.46 -10.05
C ALA A 267 37.00 -7.65 -9.27
N LEU A 268 37.83 -8.46 -9.92
CA LEU A 268 38.50 -9.61 -9.29
C LEU A 268 39.41 -9.17 -8.14
N LEU A 269 40.27 -8.16 -8.37
CA LEU A 269 41.13 -7.60 -7.33
C LEU A 269 40.34 -7.00 -6.16
N ALA A 270 39.21 -6.36 -6.45
CA ALA A 270 38.34 -5.81 -5.41
C ALA A 270 37.68 -6.92 -4.59
N CYS A 271 37.25 -8.00 -5.22
CA CYS A 271 36.71 -9.17 -4.53
C CYS A 271 37.76 -9.87 -3.67
N GLN A 272 39.00 -10.04 -4.18
CA GLN A 272 40.12 -10.60 -3.41
C GLN A 272 40.39 -9.78 -2.15
N LYS A 273 40.55 -8.46 -2.31
CA LYS A 273 40.80 -7.56 -1.21
C LYS A 273 39.64 -7.56 -0.20
N ALA A 274 38.39 -7.60 -0.64
CA ALA A 274 37.24 -7.66 0.24
C ALA A 274 37.21 -8.98 1.04
N THR A 275 37.61 -10.09 0.41
CA THR A 275 37.73 -11.40 1.08
C THR A 275 38.83 -11.39 2.15
N GLU A 276 40.00 -10.79 1.85
CA GLU A 276 41.09 -10.64 2.82
C GLU A 276 40.71 -9.78 4.05
N MET A 277 39.74 -8.89 3.89
CA MET A 277 39.27 -7.98 4.94
C MET A 277 38.11 -8.54 5.76
N THR A 278 37.68 -9.77 5.55
CA THR A 278 36.59 -10.39 6.28
C THR A 278 36.96 -11.79 6.79
N GLU A 279 36.55 -12.11 8.01
CA GLU A 279 36.58 -13.46 8.59
C GLU A 279 35.19 -14.14 8.53
N SER A 280 34.22 -13.45 7.93
CA SER A 280 32.84 -13.90 7.81
C SER A 280 32.61 -14.66 6.51
N GLU A 281 31.55 -15.48 6.47
CA GLU A 281 31.06 -16.06 5.20
C GLU A 281 30.59 -14.99 4.20
N TRP A 282 30.32 -13.73 4.68
CA TRP A 282 29.82 -12.62 3.88
C TRP A 282 30.95 -11.69 3.45
N LEU A 283 30.93 -11.27 2.19
CA LEU A 283 31.92 -10.35 1.67
C LEU A 283 31.83 -8.94 2.32
N PHE A 284 30.62 -8.54 2.70
CA PHE A 284 30.34 -7.25 3.35
C PHE A 284 29.50 -7.43 4.63
N PRO A 285 30.04 -8.08 5.68
CA PRO A 285 29.27 -8.54 6.85
C PRO A 285 28.64 -7.41 7.65
N ARG A 286 29.21 -6.19 7.62
CA ARG A 286 28.66 -5.01 8.29
C ARG A 286 27.20 -4.72 7.92
N TYR A 287 26.79 -5.11 6.72
CA TYR A 287 25.47 -4.82 6.16
C TYR A 287 24.54 -6.03 6.15
N ILE A 288 24.97 -7.13 6.74
CA ILE A 288 24.16 -8.33 6.92
C ILE A 288 23.68 -8.39 8.36
N LYS A 289 22.37 -8.56 8.54
CA LYS A 289 21.74 -8.67 9.86
C LYS A 289 20.91 -9.97 9.92
N PRO A 290 20.49 -10.41 11.12
CA PRO A 290 19.66 -11.61 11.24
C PRO A 290 18.40 -11.58 10.37
N ASP A 291 17.81 -10.40 10.18
CA ASP A 291 16.57 -10.15 9.43
C ASP A 291 16.80 -9.81 7.93
N GLY A 292 18.04 -9.68 7.47
CA GLY A 292 18.30 -9.47 6.05
C GLY A 292 19.53 -8.66 5.65
N CYS A 293 19.60 -8.33 4.35
CA CYS A 293 20.66 -7.54 3.75
C CYS A 293 20.29 -6.03 3.71
N TYR A 294 21.07 -5.20 4.39
CA TYR A 294 20.85 -3.75 4.54
C TYR A 294 21.58 -2.93 3.47
N ALA A 295 21.31 -3.23 2.20
CA ALA A 295 21.93 -2.55 1.06
C ALA A 295 21.71 -1.02 1.04
N THR A 296 20.60 -0.52 1.62
CA THR A 296 20.35 0.92 1.75
C THR A 296 21.39 1.62 2.62
N HIS A 297 21.84 0.97 3.70
CA HIS A 297 22.90 1.49 4.56
C HIS A 297 24.25 1.53 3.83
N ALA A 298 24.54 0.48 3.06
CA ALA A 298 25.71 0.44 2.20
C ALA A 298 25.67 1.55 1.13
N SER A 299 24.49 1.77 0.51
CA SER A 299 24.27 2.86 -0.44
C SER A 299 24.59 4.23 0.16
N ASN A 300 24.07 4.49 1.37
CA ASN A 300 24.32 5.75 2.06
C ASN A 300 25.80 5.95 2.41
N ALA A 301 26.49 4.89 2.84
CA ALA A 301 27.92 4.95 3.15
C ALA A 301 28.77 5.21 1.89
N LEU A 302 28.46 4.49 0.80
CA LEU A 302 29.13 4.68 -0.49
C LEU A 302 28.87 6.07 -1.06
N ALA A 303 27.63 6.56 -1.00
CA ALA A 303 27.28 7.90 -1.45
C ALA A 303 27.97 9.02 -0.65
N LYS A 304 28.16 8.84 0.66
CA LYS A 304 28.92 9.79 1.49
C LYS A 304 30.39 9.80 1.10
N TRP A 305 30.96 8.66 0.76
CA TRP A 305 32.33 8.57 0.32
C TRP A 305 32.51 9.22 -1.05
N THR A 306 31.67 8.96 -2.04
CA THR A 306 31.75 9.56 -3.38
C THR A 306 31.48 11.06 -3.42
N LYS A 307 30.67 11.63 -2.47
CA LYS A 307 30.39 13.07 -2.39
C LYS A 307 31.52 13.90 -1.77
N ARG A 308 32.45 13.29 -1.07
CA ARG A 308 33.59 13.97 -0.45
C ARG A 308 34.72 14.18 -1.42
N ARG A 309 34.51 13.89 -2.68
CA ARG A 309 35.43 13.89 -3.81
C ARG A 309 34.82 14.69 -4.95
#